data_de0937a4f5de4dbb55883133921887ed
#
_entry.id   de0937a4f5de4dbb55883133921887ed
#
_cell.length_a   1.000
_cell.length_b   1.000
_cell.length_c   1.000
_cell.angle_alpha   90.00
_cell.angle_beta   90.00
_cell.angle_gamma   90.00
#
_symmetry.space_group_name_H-M   'P 1'
#
loop_
_entity.id
_entity.type
_entity.pdbx_description
1 polymer ?
#
loop_
_entity_poly.entity_id
_entity_poly.type
_entity_poly.pdbx_seq_one_letter_code
_entity_poly.pdbx_strand_id
1 'polypeptide(L)'
;ALYAGEIAALKQQNLTAKQRYETLAIADVQAACDVCLPEFEASGGKTGFVSLEVSPELAHDAAGTVAEARRLHAAINRKNVLIKVPTTDAGVEALQQLVAGGLSINLTLLFSRAQTLKAYAAYVRGLEARLEEGKPVDGIQVVASFFLSRIDNALDATLPEALQGKVAIALAKAAYDDWEKFFSSPEFAGLAAKGANRMQLLWASTGVKNPAYPDTLYVDSLIGAHTVNTVPDATLQAFIDHGNAKATLADNTQEAFAQLAEVGKLGIDLEALAERLQQDGL
;
A
#
# COMPACT_ATOMS: atom_id res chain seq x y z
N ALA A 1 -26.78 13.23 7.72
CA ALA A 1 -25.63 12.32 7.72
C ALA A 1 -25.83 11.29 6.62
N LEU A 2 -24.81 10.98 5.84
CA LEU A 2 -24.84 10.17 4.61
C LEU A 2 -25.51 8.79 4.83
N TYR A 3 -25.21 8.12 5.95
CA TYR A 3 -25.69 6.77 6.27
C TYR A 3 -26.83 6.72 7.30
N ALA A 4 -27.54 7.81 7.54
CA ALA A 4 -28.52 7.85 8.65
C ALA A 4 -29.67 6.84 8.48
N GLY A 5 -30.16 6.65 7.26
CA GLY A 5 -31.22 5.72 6.94
C GLY A 5 -30.80 4.27 7.08
N GLU A 6 -29.68 3.93 6.49
CA GLU A 6 -29.10 2.59 6.50
C GLU A 6 -28.71 2.15 7.93
N ILE A 7 -28.10 3.05 8.71
CA ILE A 7 -27.78 2.78 10.12
C ILE A 7 -29.05 2.54 10.91
N ALA A 8 -30.11 3.32 10.69
CA ALA A 8 -31.39 3.14 11.37
C ALA A 8 -32.01 1.77 11.04
N ALA A 9 -31.98 1.36 9.78
CA ALA A 9 -32.48 0.06 9.32
C ALA A 9 -31.65 -1.10 9.91
N LEU A 10 -30.32 -1.00 9.93
CA LEU A 10 -29.42 -2.02 10.47
C LEU A 10 -29.52 -2.13 12.00
N LYS A 11 -29.89 -1.05 12.72
CA LYS A 11 -30.15 -1.12 14.17
C LYS A 11 -31.37 -1.97 14.54
N GLN A 12 -32.31 -2.17 13.63
CA GLN A 12 -33.47 -3.05 13.85
C GLN A 12 -33.11 -4.54 13.67
N GLN A 13 -31.94 -4.85 13.14
CA GLN A 13 -31.46 -6.20 12.93
C GLN A 13 -30.57 -6.65 14.11
N ASN A 14 -30.61 -7.96 14.41
CA ASN A 14 -29.76 -8.54 15.46
C ASN A 14 -28.32 -8.77 14.94
N LEU A 15 -27.62 -7.65 14.66
CA LEU A 15 -26.26 -7.62 14.15
C LEU A 15 -25.30 -7.00 15.18
N THR A 16 -24.06 -7.49 15.23
CA THR A 16 -22.97 -6.83 15.97
C THR A 16 -22.58 -5.49 15.33
N ALA A 17 -21.83 -4.67 16.02
CA ALA A 17 -21.31 -3.41 15.47
C ALA A 17 -20.45 -3.66 14.22
N LYS A 18 -19.57 -4.68 14.26
CA LYS A 18 -18.73 -5.09 13.14
C LYS A 18 -19.57 -5.51 11.92
N GLN A 19 -20.60 -6.33 12.13
CA GLN A 19 -21.47 -6.77 11.03
C GLN A 19 -22.23 -5.62 10.38
N ARG A 20 -22.68 -4.63 11.16
CA ARG A 20 -23.32 -3.41 10.62
C ARG A 20 -22.33 -2.59 9.80
N TYR A 21 -21.13 -2.38 10.32
CA TYR A 21 -20.06 -1.69 9.60
C TYR A 21 -19.74 -2.42 8.27
N GLU A 22 -19.50 -3.72 8.32
CA GLU A 22 -19.15 -4.50 7.14
C GLU A 22 -20.28 -4.48 6.08
N THR A 23 -21.55 -4.50 6.50
CA THR A 23 -22.67 -4.40 5.56
C THR A 23 -22.62 -3.12 4.75
N LEU A 24 -22.33 -2.00 5.40
CA LEU A 24 -22.19 -0.69 4.72
C LEU A 24 -20.92 -0.64 3.87
N ALA A 25 -19.79 -1.03 4.45
CA ALA A 25 -18.49 -0.97 3.77
C ALA A 25 -18.44 -1.87 2.53
N ILE A 26 -19.00 -3.08 2.59
CA ILE A 26 -19.07 -3.98 1.44
C ILE A 26 -19.93 -3.38 0.32
N ALA A 27 -21.08 -2.80 0.65
CA ALA A 27 -21.95 -2.16 -0.34
C ALA A 27 -21.26 -0.97 -1.03
N ASP A 28 -20.57 -0.13 -0.26
CA ASP A 28 -19.82 1.01 -0.79
C ASP A 28 -18.66 0.57 -1.69
N VAL A 29 -17.92 -0.45 -1.25
CA VAL A 29 -16.80 -0.99 -2.04
C VAL A 29 -17.30 -1.65 -3.33
N GLN A 30 -18.45 -2.34 -3.29
CA GLN A 30 -19.09 -2.88 -4.50
C GLN A 30 -19.45 -1.74 -5.48
N ALA A 31 -20.09 -0.70 -4.99
CA ALA A 31 -20.46 0.46 -5.81
C ALA A 31 -19.22 1.16 -6.40
N ALA A 32 -18.17 1.35 -5.58
CA ALA A 32 -16.91 1.93 -6.05
C ALA A 32 -16.20 1.04 -7.08
N CYS A 33 -16.20 -0.28 -6.88
CA CYS A 33 -15.68 -1.23 -7.87
C CYS A 33 -16.43 -1.13 -9.20
N ASP A 34 -17.76 -1.01 -9.16
CA ASP A 34 -18.59 -0.89 -10.36
C ASP A 34 -18.30 0.43 -11.10
N VAL A 35 -18.07 1.54 -10.39
CA VAL A 35 -17.64 2.82 -10.97
C VAL A 35 -16.27 2.72 -11.62
N CYS A 36 -15.32 2.03 -10.99
CA CYS A 36 -13.95 1.87 -11.49
C CYS A 36 -13.81 0.74 -12.54
N LEU A 37 -14.84 -0.05 -12.76
CA LEU A 37 -14.80 -1.21 -13.65
C LEU A 37 -14.42 -0.88 -15.10
N PRO A 38 -14.92 0.20 -15.74
CA PRO A 38 -14.51 0.56 -17.09
C PRO A 38 -13.01 0.82 -17.22
N GLU A 39 -12.41 1.49 -16.24
CA GLU A 39 -10.96 1.73 -16.19
C GLU A 39 -10.20 0.42 -16.00
N PHE A 40 -10.68 -0.46 -15.11
CA PHE A 40 -10.08 -1.77 -14.92
C PHE A 40 -10.06 -2.60 -16.21
N GLU A 41 -11.15 -2.60 -16.96
CA GLU A 41 -11.25 -3.31 -18.24
C GLU A 41 -10.37 -2.68 -19.32
N ALA A 42 -10.40 -1.36 -19.45
CA ALA A 42 -9.61 -0.62 -20.43
C ALA A 42 -8.10 -0.80 -20.20
N SER A 43 -7.66 -0.88 -18.95
CA SER A 43 -6.25 -1.09 -18.59
C SER A 43 -5.80 -2.55 -18.69
N GLY A 44 -6.70 -3.48 -19.01
CA GLY A 44 -6.40 -4.92 -18.97
C GLY A 44 -6.12 -5.43 -17.55
N GLY A 45 -6.82 -4.89 -16.55
CA GLY A 45 -6.70 -5.32 -15.14
C GLY A 45 -5.50 -4.74 -14.39
N LYS A 46 -4.93 -3.62 -14.85
CA LYS A 46 -3.76 -2.99 -14.23
C LYS A 46 -4.08 -1.83 -13.31
N THR A 47 -5.21 -1.17 -13.53
CA THR A 47 -5.71 -0.01 -12.75
C THR A 47 -7.19 -0.19 -12.40
N GLY A 48 -7.82 0.79 -11.75
CA GLY A 48 -9.25 0.73 -11.43
C GLY A 48 -9.60 -0.18 -10.26
N PHE A 49 -8.68 -0.40 -9.34
CA PHE A 49 -8.90 -1.20 -8.13
C PHE A 49 -9.47 -0.37 -6.99
N VAL A 50 -10.24 -1.05 -6.13
CA VAL A 50 -10.75 -0.53 -4.86
C VAL A 50 -10.31 -1.45 -3.73
N SER A 51 -9.98 -0.91 -2.55
CA SER A 51 -9.48 -1.71 -1.42
C SER A 51 -10.46 -1.71 -0.25
N LEU A 52 -10.62 -2.89 0.40
CA LEU A 52 -11.24 -3.04 1.72
C LEU A 52 -10.27 -3.74 2.66
N GLU A 53 -10.09 -3.19 3.85
CA GLU A 53 -9.15 -3.70 4.85
C GLU A 53 -9.78 -4.75 5.76
N VAL A 54 -9.00 -5.78 6.12
CA VAL A 54 -9.36 -6.75 7.16
C VAL A 54 -9.43 -6.07 8.53
N SER A 55 -10.05 -6.71 9.51
CA SER A 55 -10.13 -6.18 10.88
C SER A 55 -8.72 -5.97 11.46
N PRO A 56 -8.44 -4.81 12.09
CA PRO A 56 -7.16 -4.57 12.74
C PRO A 56 -6.87 -5.53 13.89
N GLU A 57 -7.90 -6.13 14.50
CA GLU A 57 -7.76 -7.15 15.54
C GLU A 57 -6.99 -8.40 15.05
N LEU A 58 -6.94 -8.62 13.73
CA LEU A 58 -6.23 -9.74 13.09
C LEU A 58 -4.79 -9.42 12.70
N ALA A 59 -4.30 -8.23 12.99
CA ALA A 59 -2.99 -7.78 12.53
C ALA A 59 -1.82 -8.72 12.93
N HIS A 60 -1.98 -9.50 14.01
CA HIS A 60 -1.00 -10.47 14.50
C HIS A 60 -1.47 -11.93 14.40
N ASP A 61 -2.55 -12.19 13.65
CA ASP A 61 -3.12 -13.52 13.39
C ASP A 61 -3.14 -13.80 11.87
N ALA A 62 -2.15 -14.53 11.38
CA ALA A 62 -2.05 -14.87 9.96
C ALA A 62 -3.24 -15.70 9.47
N ALA A 63 -3.63 -16.73 10.25
CA ALA A 63 -4.74 -17.61 9.87
C ALA A 63 -6.09 -16.88 9.86
N GLY A 64 -6.35 -16.05 10.88
CA GLY A 64 -7.53 -15.19 10.96
C GLY A 64 -7.57 -14.18 9.80
N THR A 65 -6.44 -13.54 9.49
CA THR A 65 -6.29 -12.63 8.35
C THR A 65 -6.62 -13.31 7.02
N VAL A 66 -6.08 -14.51 6.78
CA VAL A 66 -6.37 -15.30 5.56
C VAL A 66 -7.85 -15.64 5.46
N ALA A 67 -8.46 -16.12 6.56
CA ALA A 67 -9.87 -16.48 6.58
C ALA A 67 -10.77 -15.26 6.31
N GLU A 68 -10.50 -14.13 6.96
CA GLU A 68 -11.28 -12.90 6.78
C GLU A 68 -11.09 -12.30 5.38
N ALA A 69 -9.86 -12.26 4.87
CA ALA A 69 -9.59 -11.77 3.52
C ALA A 69 -10.36 -12.55 2.44
N ARG A 70 -10.38 -13.88 2.55
CA ARG A 70 -11.17 -14.73 1.64
C ARG A 70 -12.66 -14.47 1.76
N ARG A 71 -13.15 -14.33 2.99
CA ARG A 71 -14.57 -14.04 3.26
C ARG A 71 -14.98 -12.69 2.68
N LEU A 72 -14.20 -11.63 2.91
CA LEU A 72 -14.48 -10.30 2.39
C LEU A 72 -14.42 -10.28 0.86
N HIS A 73 -13.40 -10.88 0.27
CA HIS A 73 -13.28 -11.00 -1.19
C HIS A 73 -14.51 -11.68 -1.81
N ALA A 74 -14.95 -12.79 -1.22
CA ALA A 74 -16.15 -13.50 -1.68
C ALA A 74 -17.43 -12.67 -1.50
N ALA A 75 -17.56 -11.94 -0.39
CA ALA A 75 -18.72 -11.10 -0.12
C ALA A 75 -18.80 -9.88 -1.06
N ILE A 76 -17.68 -9.25 -1.38
CA ILE A 76 -17.59 -8.14 -2.33
C ILE A 76 -17.89 -8.64 -3.75
N ASN A 77 -17.37 -9.80 -4.12
CA ASN A 77 -17.59 -10.44 -5.42
C ASN A 77 -17.39 -9.47 -6.60
N ARG A 78 -16.27 -8.79 -6.64
CA ARG A 78 -15.82 -7.92 -7.75
C ARG A 78 -14.39 -8.25 -8.13
N LYS A 79 -14.10 -8.27 -9.45
CA LYS A 79 -12.78 -8.64 -9.98
C LYS A 79 -11.69 -7.58 -9.74
N ASN A 80 -12.07 -6.36 -9.49
CA ASN A 80 -11.20 -5.21 -9.24
C ASN A 80 -11.12 -4.80 -7.76
N VAL A 81 -11.27 -5.76 -6.85
CA VAL A 81 -11.06 -5.53 -5.42
C VAL A 81 -9.68 -6.00 -4.98
N LEU A 82 -9.01 -5.20 -4.15
CA LEU A 82 -7.84 -5.59 -3.36
C LEU A 82 -8.26 -5.74 -1.91
N ILE A 83 -7.92 -6.86 -1.27
CA ILE A 83 -8.07 -6.95 0.18
C ILE A 83 -6.84 -6.32 0.83
N LYS A 84 -7.06 -5.36 1.71
CA LYS A 84 -5.99 -4.63 2.38
C LYS A 84 -5.58 -5.33 3.67
N VAL A 85 -4.27 -5.55 3.86
CA VAL A 85 -3.69 -6.34 4.96
C VAL A 85 -2.52 -5.56 5.55
N PRO A 86 -2.41 -5.39 6.88
CA PRO A 86 -1.26 -4.77 7.52
C PRO A 86 0.02 -5.58 7.30
N THR A 87 1.17 -4.91 7.09
CA THR A 87 2.46 -5.57 6.82
C THR A 87 3.19 -5.95 8.11
N THR A 88 2.48 -6.54 9.06
CA THR A 88 3.06 -7.24 10.21
C THR A 88 3.68 -8.56 9.76
N ASP A 89 4.47 -9.24 10.60
CA ASP A 89 5.00 -10.56 10.26
C ASP A 89 3.87 -11.56 9.94
N ALA A 90 2.75 -11.52 10.68
CA ALA A 90 1.56 -12.31 10.40
C ALA A 90 0.88 -11.91 9.07
N GLY A 91 0.82 -10.60 8.77
CA GLY A 91 0.28 -10.12 7.50
C GLY A 91 1.15 -10.50 6.29
N VAL A 92 2.47 -10.53 6.44
CA VAL A 92 3.40 -11.01 5.40
C VAL A 92 3.23 -12.52 5.17
N GLU A 93 3.03 -13.30 6.23
CA GLU A 93 2.69 -14.72 6.12
C GLU A 93 1.33 -14.91 5.42
N ALA A 94 0.32 -14.13 5.78
CA ALA A 94 -0.98 -14.15 5.15
C ALA A 94 -0.90 -13.77 3.65
N LEU A 95 -0.08 -12.78 3.27
CA LEU A 95 0.14 -12.41 1.87
C LEU A 95 0.54 -13.61 1.02
N GLN A 96 1.52 -14.39 1.46
CA GLN A 96 1.98 -15.57 0.72
C GLN A 96 0.82 -16.54 0.45
N GLN A 97 0.01 -16.85 1.47
CA GLN A 97 -1.13 -17.76 1.37
C GLN A 97 -2.27 -17.21 0.50
N LEU A 98 -2.50 -15.91 0.57
CA LEU A 98 -3.56 -15.24 -0.21
C LEU A 98 -3.19 -15.16 -1.69
N VAL A 99 -1.94 -14.85 -2.01
CA VAL A 99 -1.42 -14.84 -3.38
C VAL A 99 -1.44 -16.26 -3.97
N ALA A 100 -1.00 -17.28 -3.23
CA ALA A 100 -1.13 -18.68 -3.62
C ALA A 100 -2.59 -19.05 -3.90
N GLY A 101 -3.53 -18.50 -3.11
CA GLY A 101 -4.97 -18.62 -3.31
C GLY A 101 -5.53 -17.84 -4.51
N GLY A 102 -4.75 -16.94 -5.12
CA GLY A 102 -5.16 -16.15 -6.28
C GLY A 102 -5.85 -14.82 -5.96
N LEU A 103 -5.69 -14.30 -4.74
CA LEU A 103 -6.24 -13.01 -4.35
C LEU A 103 -5.28 -11.87 -4.66
N SER A 104 -5.84 -10.77 -5.12
CA SER A 104 -5.14 -9.49 -5.26
C SER A 104 -5.15 -8.73 -3.91
N ILE A 105 -3.99 -8.19 -3.50
CA ILE A 105 -3.77 -7.68 -2.15
C ILE A 105 -3.19 -6.27 -2.16
N ASN A 106 -3.62 -5.46 -1.19
CA ASN A 106 -2.99 -4.20 -0.85
C ASN A 106 -2.32 -4.34 0.54
N LEU A 107 -1.00 -4.51 0.56
CA LEU A 107 -0.27 -4.43 1.83
C LEU A 107 -0.24 -2.99 2.33
N THR A 108 -0.49 -2.79 3.62
CA THR A 108 -0.54 -1.45 4.22
C THR A 108 0.38 -1.31 5.42
N LEU A 109 0.62 -0.06 5.83
CA LEU A 109 1.47 0.28 6.97
C LEU A 109 2.93 -0.16 6.77
N LEU A 110 3.47 0.08 5.56
CA LEU A 110 4.91 -0.02 5.31
C LEU A 110 5.55 1.35 5.56
N PHE A 111 6.68 1.33 6.26
CA PHE A 111 7.45 2.52 6.62
C PHE A 111 8.95 2.34 6.41
N SER A 112 9.42 1.12 6.04
CA SER A 112 10.83 0.85 5.83
C SER A 112 11.12 0.01 4.59
N ARG A 113 12.38 0.07 4.15
CA ARG A 113 12.91 -0.75 3.05
C ARG A 113 12.88 -2.25 3.40
N ALA A 114 13.21 -2.59 4.64
CA ALA A 114 13.21 -3.98 5.09
C ALA A 114 11.81 -4.59 5.03
N GLN A 115 10.77 -3.83 5.42
CA GLN A 115 9.38 -4.26 5.30
C GLN A 115 8.99 -4.50 3.83
N THR A 116 9.40 -3.62 2.90
CA THR A 116 9.11 -3.81 1.47
C THR A 116 9.78 -5.05 0.90
N LEU A 117 11.05 -5.30 1.23
CA LEU A 117 11.78 -6.48 0.78
C LEU A 117 11.17 -7.79 1.31
N LYS A 118 10.75 -7.82 2.59
CA LYS A 118 10.00 -8.96 3.15
C LYS A 118 8.71 -9.22 2.36
N ALA A 119 7.98 -8.16 2.02
CA ALA A 119 6.75 -8.25 1.23
C ALA A 119 7.00 -8.81 -0.17
N TYR A 120 8.04 -8.35 -0.86
CA TYR A 120 8.42 -8.86 -2.19
C TYR A 120 8.74 -10.35 -2.16
N ALA A 121 9.53 -10.78 -1.16
CA ALA A 121 9.88 -12.19 -1.00
C ALA A 121 8.65 -13.07 -0.71
N ALA A 122 7.71 -12.61 0.11
CA ALA A 122 6.47 -13.33 0.39
C ALA A 122 5.56 -13.42 -0.83
N TYR A 123 5.47 -12.34 -1.61
CA TYR A 123 4.74 -12.32 -2.88
C TYR A 123 5.28 -13.35 -3.87
N VAL A 124 6.58 -13.39 -4.07
CA VAL A 124 7.24 -14.36 -4.96
C VAL A 124 6.95 -15.79 -4.52
N ARG A 125 7.13 -16.12 -3.22
CA ARG A 125 6.78 -17.45 -2.69
C ARG A 125 5.31 -17.82 -2.90
N GLY A 126 4.40 -16.84 -2.79
CA GLY A 126 2.98 -17.07 -3.08
C GLY A 126 2.72 -17.41 -4.55
N LEU A 127 3.40 -16.72 -5.48
CA LEU A 127 3.32 -17.01 -6.92
C LEU A 127 3.91 -18.38 -7.26
N GLU A 128 5.05 -18.73 -6.68
CA GLU A 128 5.71 -20.03 -6.86
C GLU A 128 4.80 -21.16 -6.39
N ALA A 129 4.27 -21.08 -5.17
CA ALA A 129 3.34 -22.07 -4.63
C ALA A 129 2.11 -22.26 -5.54
N ARG A 130 1.59 -21.15 -6.10
CA ARG A 130 0.47 -21.21 -7.04
C ARG A 130 0.80 -21.91 -8.34
N LEU A 131 2.01 -21.68 -8.87
CA LEU A 131 2.51 -22.36 -10.07
C LEU A 131 2.76 -23.85 -9.84
N GLU A 132 3.25 -24.25 -8.65
CA GLU A 132 3.42 -25.64 -8.27
C GLU A 132 2.09 -26.40 -8.25
N GLU A 133 0.98 -25.71 -7.93
CA GLU A 133 -0.38 -26.25 -8.03
C GLU A 133 -0.95 -26.21 -9.46
N GLY A 134 -0.18 -25.81 -10.46
CA GLY A 134 -0.62 -25.71 -11.86
C GLY A 134 -1.61 -24.58 -12.14
N LYS A 135 -1.69 -23.58 -11.24
CA LYS A 135 -2.62 -22.45 -11.38
C LYS A 135 -1.96 -21.26 -12.05
N PRO A 136 -2.68 -20.44 -12.83
CA PRO A 136 -2.13 -19.25 -13.49
C PRO A 136 -1.78 -18.17 -12.48
N VAL A 137 -0.76 -17.37 -12.77
CA VAL A 137 -0.30 -16.23 -11.93
C VAL A 137 -0.60 -14.86 -12.54
N ASP A 138 -1.08 -14.85 -13.78
CA ASP A 138 -1.59 -13.65 -14.43
C ASP A 138 -2.86 -13.15 -13.73
N GLY A 139 -3.11 -11.86 -13.80
CA GLY A 139 -4.28 -11.23 -13.16
C GLY A 139 -4.18 -11.04 -11.63
N ILE A 140 -3.13 -11.52 -10.96
CA ILE A 140 -2.89 -11.22 -9.54
C ILE A 140 -2.17 -9.87 -9.45
N GLN A 141 -2.80 -8.92 -8.77
CA GLN A 141 -2.21 -7.60 -8.52
C GLN A 141 -1.93 -7.43 -7.03
N VAL A 142 -0.71 -7.03 -6.71
CA VAL A 142 -0.34 -6.68 -5.33
C VAL A 142 0.28 -5.29 -5.30
N VAL A 143 -0.15 -4.48 -4.34
CA VAL A 143 0.44 -3.17 -4.07
C VAL A 143 0.96 -3.11 -2.64
N ALA A 144 2.06 -2.39 -2.43
CA ALA A 144 2.68 -2.15 -1.13
C ALA A 144 2.54 -0.67 -0.77
N SER A 145 1.64 -0.37 0.16
CA SER A 145 1.34 0.99 0.58
C SER A 145 2.39 1.51 1.55
N PHE A 146 3.33 2.28 1.02
CA PHE A 146 4.42 2.93 1.75
C PHE A 146 3.97 4.30 2.26
N PHE A 147 4.00 4.50 3.57
CA PHE A 147 3.46 5.69 4.24
C PHE A 147 4.54 6.75 4.40
N LEU A 148 4.24 7.99 4.00
CA LEU A 148 5.23 9.06 3.89
C LEU A 148 5.14 10.09 5.03
N SER A 149 4.11 10.91 5.07
CA SER A 149 4.07 12.06 5.99
C SER A 149 4.18 11.71 7.47
N ARG A 150 3.82 10.47 7.86
CA ARG A 150 3.99 10.03 9.25
C ARG A 150 5.45 9.91 9.66
N ILE A 151 6.35 9.56 8.71
CA ILE A 151 7.79 9.47 8.95
C ILE A 151 8.34 10.86 9.27
N ASP A 152 8.12 11.84 8.38
CA ASP A 152 8.63 13.20 8.58
C ASP A 152 8.00 13.83 9.82
N ASN A 153 6.69 13.66 10.06
CA ASN A 153 6.05 14.17 11.27
C ASN A 153 6.65 13.61 12.57
N ALA A 154 7.15 12.37 12.55
CA ALA A 154 7.77 11.76 13.71
C ALA A 154 9.21 12.21 13.94
N LEU A 155 9.90 12.64 12.88
CA LEU A 155 11.33 12.93 12.90
C LEU A 155 11.67 14.42 12.88
N ASP A 156 10.92 15.24 12.14
CA ASP A 156 11.32 16.62 11.79
C ASP A 156 11.72 17.47 13.00
N ALA A 157 10.99 17.34 14.11
CA ALA A 157 11.29 18.10 15.32
C ALA A 157 12.66 17.77 15.95
N THR A 158 13.26 16.65 15.61
CA THR A 158 14.55 16.18 16.13
C THR A 158 15.68 16.27 15.11
N LEU A 159 15.34 16.59 13.85
CA LEU A 159 16.29 16.64 12.75
C LEU A 159 16.85 18.06 12.55
N PRO A 160 18.11 18.16 12.09
CA PRO A 160 18.62 19.41 11.54
C PRO A 160 17.74 19.88 10.36
N GLU A 161 17.59 21.20 10.20
CA GLU A 161 16.76 21.82 9.15
C GLU A 161 17.07 21.27 7.74
N ALA A 162 18.34 20.94 7.47
CA ALA A 162 18.78 20.38 6.20
C ALA A 162 18.15 19.02 5.85
N LEU A 163 17.62 18.27 6.83
CA LEU A 163 17.01 16.95 6.67
C LEU A 163 15.49 16.96 6.86
N GLN A 164 14.91 18.04 7.37
CA GLN A 164 13.47 18.16 7.60
C GLN A 164 12.68 18.09 6.29
N GLY A 165 11.58 17.33 6.29
CA GLY A 165 10.73 17.08 5.11
C GLY A 165 11.38 16.25 4.00
N LYS A 166 12.51 15.60 4.27
CA LYS A 166 13.27 14.86 3.25
C LYS A 166 13.38 13.36 3.51
N VAL A 167 13.25 12.93 4.76
CA VAL A 167 13.53 11.54 5.15
C VAL A 167 12.52 10.57 4.53
N ALA A 168 11.23 10.90 4.54
CA ALA A 168 10.21 10.08 3.91
C ALA A 168 10.44 9.93 2.39
N ILE A 169 10.79 11.04 1.71
CA ILE A 169 11.10 11.03 0.28
C ILE A 169 12.36 10.21 0.01
N ALA A 170 13.40 10.35 0.82
CA ALA A 170 14.63 9.58 0.69
C ALA A 170 14.39 8.08 0.87
N LEU A 171 13.57 7.68 1.86
CA LEU A 171 13.16 6.28 2.07
C LEU A 171 12.35 5.74 0.89
N ALA A 172 11.42 6.53 0.34
CA ALA A 172 10.62 6.14 -0.82
C ALA A 172 11.50 5.92 -2.07
N LYS A 173 12.43 6.83 -2.35
CA LYS A 173 13.38 6.69 -3.48
C LYS A 173 14.30 5.48 -3.30
N ALA A 174 14.79 5.24 -2.09
CA ALA A 174 15.60 4.06 -1.79
C ALA A 174 14.78 2.75 -1.90
N ALA A 175 13.51 2.75 -1.45
CA ALA A 175 12.62 1.62 -1.62
C ALA A 175 12.28 1.34 -3.10
N TYR A 176 12.19 2.39 -3.92
CA TYR A 176 12.01 2.24 -5.36
C TYR A 176 13.25 1.67 -6.06
N ASP A 177 14.45 2.09 -5.67
CA ASP A 177 15.71 1.51 -6.16
C ASP A 177 15.82 0.02 -5.81
N ASP A 178 15.43 -0.37 -4.57
CA ASP A 178 15.33 -1.78 -4.17
C ASP A 178 14.29 -2.54 -5.01
N TRP A 179 13.14 -1.91 -5.29
CA TRP A 179 12.09 -2.46 -6.14
C TRP A 179 12.59 -2.73 -7.56
N GLU A 180 13.29 -1.77 -8.17
CA GLU A 180 13.85 -1.94 -9.52
C GLU A 180 14.83 -3.10 -9.57
N LYS A 181 15.72 -3.21 -8.58
CA LYS A 181 16.69 -4.30 -8.49
C LYS A 181 16.01 -5.65 -8.31
N PHE A 182 15.03 -5.73 -7.42
CA PHE A 182 14.32 -6.97 -7.09
C PHE A 182 13.53 -7.50 -8.30
N PHE A 183 12.69 -6.66 -8.90
CA PHE A 183 11.81 -7.06 -10.00
C PHE A 183 12.49 -7.06 -11.39
N SER A 184 13.75 -6.64 -11.47
CA SER A 184 14.59 -6.82 -12.66
C SER A 184 15.58 -8.00 -12.50
N SER A 185 15.50 -8.74 -11.39
CA SER A 185 16.37 -9.89 -11.16
C SER A 185 16.03 -11.08 -12.08
N PRO A 186 17.00 -11.95 -12.36
CA PRO A 186 16.76 -13.17 -13.13
C PRO A 186 15.71 -14.09 -12.50
N GLU A 187 15.63 -14.11 -11.17
CA GLU A 187 14.68 -14.92 -10.40
C GLU A 187 13.25 -14.49 -10.70
N PHE A 188 12.97 -13.19 -10.71
CA PHE A 188 11.63 -12.71 -11.05
C PHE A 188 11.33 -12.81 -12.54
N ALA A 189 12.33 -12.74 -13.40
CA ALA A 189 12.14 -12.87 -14.86
C ALA A 189 11.44 -14.19 -15.24
N GLY A 190 11.72 -15.28 -14.54
CA GLY A 190 11.07 -16.58 -14.73
C GLY A 190 9.57 -16.55 -14.40
N LEU A 191 9.17 -15.80 -13.39
CA LEU A 191 7.76 -15.59 -13.01
C LEU A 191 7.05 -14.64 -14.00
N ALA A 192 7.74 -13.56 -14.38
CA ALA A 192 7.23 -12.60 -15.37
C ALA A 192 6.94 -13.26 -16.72
N ALA A 193 7.80 -14.18 -17.16
CA ALA A 193 7.58 -14.96 -18.39
C ALA A 193 6.33 -15.86 -18.33
N LYS A 194 5.84 -16.17 -17.13
CA LYS A 194 4.60 -16.92 -16.89
C LYS A 194 3.40 -16.00 -16.64
N GLY A 195 3.54 -14.68 -16.85
CA GLY A 195 2.47 -13.70 -16.71
C GLY A 195 2.36 -13.03 -15.35
N ALA A 196 3.29 -13.28 -14.41
CA ALA A 196 3.25 -12.63 -13.10
C ALA A 196 3.47 -11.11 -13.23
N ASN A 197 2.64 -10.34 -12.55
CA ASN A 197 2.83 -8.90 -12.42
C ASN A 197 3.92 -8.57 -11.40
N ARG A 198 4.62 -7.44 -11.57
CA ARG A 198 5.45 -6.88 -10.51
C ARG A 198 4.55 -6.32 -9.41
N MET A 199 4.87 -6.56 -8.14
CA MET A 199 4.23 -5.82 -7.05
C MET A 199 4.53 -4.33 -7.23
N GLN A 200 3.53 -3.46 -7.11
CA GLN A 200 3.73 -2.02 -7.25
C GLN A 200 3.90 -1.36 -5.88
N LEU A 201 4.77 -0.35 -5.80
CA LEU A 201 4.78 0.57 -4.66
C LEU A 201 3.59 1.52 -4.76
N LEU A 202 2.90 1.72 -3.64
CA LEU A 202 1.81 2.67 -3.52
C LEU A 202 2.19 3.71 -2.46
N TRP A 203 2.27 4.98 -2.88
CA TRP A 203 2.53 6.07 -1.97
C TRP A 203 1.26 6.42 -1.19
N ALA A 204 1.32 6.23 0.14
CA ALA A 204 0.24 6.49 1.07
C ALA A 204 0.61 7.60 2.05
N SER A 205 -0.40 8.21 2.67
CA SER A 205 -0.20 9.34 3.59
C SER A 205 0.56 10.51 2.92
N THR A 206 0.14 10.86 1.69
CA THR A 206 0.79 11.86 0.83
C THR A 206 0.32 13.29 1.07
N GLY A 207 -0.67 13.48 1.95
CA GLY A 207 -1.08 14.82 2.40
C GLY A 207 -0.04 15.41 3.36
N VAL A 208 0.45 16.61 3.04
CA VAL A 208 1.39 17.36 3.87
C VAL A 208 0.70 17.83 5.16
N LYS A 209 1.39 17.70 6.31
CA LYS A 209 0.87 18.10 7.62
C LYS A 209 1.53 19.39 8.13
N ASN A 210 2.80 19.59 7.78
CA ASN A 210 3.55 20.79 8.17
C ASN A 210 3.25 21.92 7.18
N PRO A 211 2.62 23.04 7.60
CA PRO A 211 2.27 24.13 6.69
C PRO A 211 3.49 24.90 6.12
N ALA A 212 4.69 24.63 6.63
CA ALA A 212 5.92 25.21 6.08
C ALA A 212 6.38 24.50 4.79
N TYR A 213 5.82 23.33 4.47
CA TYR A 213 6.18 22.58 3.26
C TYR A 213 5.18 22.84 2.14
N PRO A 214 5.60 22.74 0.87
CA PRO A 214 4.68 22.71 -0.27
C PRO A 214 3.60 21.63 -0.07
N ASP A 215 2.36 21.97 -0.31
CA ASP A 215 1.21 21.05 -0.11
C ASP A 215 1.17 19.86 -1.10
N THR A 216 1.95 19.93 -2.19
CA THR A 216 2.18 18.87 -3.17
C THR A 216 3.50 18.10 -2.96
N LEU A 217 4.25 18.36 -1.89
CA LEU A 217 5.62 17.89 -1.66
C LEU A 217 5.84 16.41 -2.00
N TYR A 218 5.02 15.51 -1.44
CA TYR A 218 5.18 14.08 -1.64
C TYR A 218 4.70 13.61 -3.03
N VAL A 219 3.76 14.32 -3.64
CA VAL A 219 3.30 13.99 -5.00
C VAL A 219 4.37 14.38 -6.00
N ASP A 220 4.79 15.65 -6.01
CA ASP A 220 5.78 16.16 -6.97
C ASP A 220 7.12 15.43 -6.91
N SER A 221 7.51 14.97 -5.72
CA SER A 221 8.83 14.33 -5.50
C SER A 221 8.89 12.86 -5.90
N LEU A 222 7.75 12.18 -6.10
CA LEU A 222 7.67 10.71 -6.20
C LEU A 222 6.88 10.21 -7.42
N ILE A 223 6.78 11.02 -8.46
CA ILE A 223 6.18 10.62 -9.74
C ILE A 223 7.14 9.69 -10.48
N GLY A 224 6.71 8.46 -10.75
CA GLY A 224 7.53 7.48 -11.45
C GLY A 224 6.72 6.30 -12.00
N ALA A 225 7.35 5.52 -12.86
CA ALA A 225 6.74 4.34 -13.46
C ALA A 225 6.45 3.26 -12.41
N HIS A 226 5.43 2.45 -12.66
CA HIS A 226 5.05 1.30 -11.82
C HIS A 226 4.73 1.65 -10.36
N THR A 227 4.28 2.87 -10.10
CA THR A 227 3.82 3.31 -8.79
C THR A 227 2.38 3.79 -8.83
N VAL A 228 1.74 3.75 -7.67
CA VAL A 228 0.38 4.27 -7.44
C VAL A 228 0.46 5.31 -6.32
N ASN A 229 -0.42 6.29 -6.31
CA ASN A 229 -0.54 7.24 -5.21
C ASN A 229 -2.00 7.34 -4.76
N THR A 230 -2.24 7.23 -3.46
CA THR A 230 -3.55 7.49 -2.84
C THR A 230 -3.58 8.94 -2.37
N VAL A 231 -3.85 9.84 -3.30
CA VAL A 231 -3.80 11.29 -3.07
C VAL A 231 -5.07 11.74 -2.34
N PRO A 232 -4.98 12.43 -1.18
CA PRO A 232 -6.13 13.07 -0.56
C PRO A 232 -6.75 14.15 -1.45
N ASP A 233 -8.06 14.37 -1.37
CA ASP A 233 -8.78 15.31 -2.24
C ASP A 233 -8.17 16.72 -2.26
N ALA A 234 -7.81 17.25 -1.08
CA ALA A 234 -7.18 18.58 -0.98
C ALA A 234 -5.82 18.62 -1.70
N THR A 235 -5.01 17.57 -1.55
CA THR A 235 -3.70 17.46 -2.23
C THR A 235 -3.88 17.28 -3.73
N LEU A 236 -4.91 16.54 -4.16
CA LEU A 236 -5.24 16.39 -5.58
C LEU A 236 -5.62 17.73 -6.20
N GLN A 237 -6.46 18.53 -5.51
CA GLN A 237 -6.83 19.86 -5.99
C GLN A 237 -5.60 20.79 -6.08
N ALA A 238 -4.73 20.78 -5.07
CA ALA A 238 -3.49 21.54 -5.10
C ALA A 238 -2.58 21.11 -6.28
N PHE A 239 -2.46 19.80 -6.50
CA PHE A 239 -1.66 19.27 -7.61
C PHE A 239 -2.24 19.65 -8.99
N ILE A 240 -3.56 19.66 -9.15
CA ILE A 240 -4.22 20.11 -10.39
C ILE A 240 -3.97 21.61 -10.63
N ASP A 241 -3.97 22.42 -9.56
CA ASP A 241 -3.80 23.87 -9.63
C ASP A 241 -2.34 24.27 -9.93
N HIS A 242 -1.38 23.71 -9.20
CA HIS A 242 0.02 24.17 -9.25
C HIS A 242 1.07 23.06 -9.15
N GLY A 243 0.69 21.78 -9.17
CA GLY A 243 1.62 20.64 -9.12
C GLY A 243 2.51 20.53 -10.37
N ASN A 244 3.61 19.81 -10.22
CA ASN A 244 4.57 19.59 -11.31
C ASN A 244 4.58 18.12 -11.75
N ALA A 245 3.88 17.79 -12.82
CA ALA A 245 3.77 16.44 -13.38
C ALA A 245 5.05 15.97 -14.09
N LYS A 246 6.21 16.07 -13.43
CA LYS A 246 7.50 15.61 -13.94
C LYS A 246 7.91 14.30 -13.26
N ALA A 247 8.46 13.35 -14.00
CA ALA A 247 9.07 12.16 -13.42
C ALA A 247 10.26 12.56 -12.54
N THR A 248 10.14 12.28 -11.24
CA THR A 248 11.10 12.72 -10.21
C THR A 248 11.58 11.59 -9.30
N LEU A 249 10.87 10.46 -9.33
CA LEU A 249 11.11 9.35 -8.41
C LEU A 249 12.53 8.78 -8.51
N ALA A 250 13.02 8.59 -9.73
CA ALA A 250 14.35 8.06 -10.00
C ALA A 250 15.47 9.14 -9.91
N ASP A 251 15.09 10.43 -9.77
CA ASP A 251 16.05 11.51 -9.68
C ASP A 251 16.74 11.54 -8.30
N ASN A 252 18.04 11.84 -8.27
CA ASN A 252 18.81 12.09 -7.03
C ASN A 252 18.81 10.91 -6.03
N THR A 253 18.77 9.67 -6.51
CA THR A 253 18.79 8.47 -5.64
C THR A 253 20.03 8.41 -4.76
N GLN A 254 21.20 8.84 -5.26
CA GLN A 254 22.43 8.89 -4.45
C GLN A 254 22.33 9.90 -3.31
N GLU A 255 21.70 11.06 -3.53
CA GLU A 255 21.44 12.04 -2.47
C GLU A 255 20.49 11.47 -1.42
N ALA A 256 19.46 10.74 -1.84
CA ALA A 256 18.54 10.06 -0.92
C ALA A 256 19.30 9.09 0.01
N PHE A 257 20.19 8.26 -0.53
CA PHE A 257 21.03 7.37 0.29
C PHE A 257 21.97 8.16 1.22
N ALA A 258 22.55 9.27 0.77
CA ALA A 258 23.39 10.12 1.61
C ALA A 258 22.59 10.72 2.78
N GLN A 259 21.37 11.21 2.53
CA GLN A 259 20.48 11.73 3.57
C GLN A 259 20.13 10.65 4.61
N LEU A 260 19.80 9.44 4.19
CA LEU A 260 19.54 8.31 5.09
C LEU A 260 20.77 7.94 5.93
N ALA A 261 21.96 7.99 5.34
CA ALA A 261 23.21 7.75 6.06
C ALA A 261 23.47 8.84 7.12
N GLU A 262 23.16 10.12 6.83
CA GLU A 262 23.25 11.19 7.82
C GLU A 262 22.25 11.00 8.98
N VAL A 263 21.01 10.58 8.68
CA VAL A 263 20.02 10.23 9.73
C VAL A 263 20.58 9.14 10.65
N GLY A 264 21.20 8.10 10.09
CA GLY A 264 21.85 7.04 10.87
C GLY A 264 22.99 7.54 11.76
N LYS A 265 23.81 8.52 11.29
CA LYS A 265 24.88 9.13 12.09
C LYS A 265 24.34 9.95 13.28
N LEU A 266 23.12 10.43 13.19
CA LEU A 266 22.44 11.09 14.31
C LEU A 266 21.92 10.09 15.37
N GLY A 267 22.14 8.78 15.17
CA GLY A 267 21.69 7.74 16.08
C GLY A 267 20.20 7.38 15.95
N ILE A 268 19.55 7.79 14.86
CA ILE A 268 18.15 7.49 14.59
C ILE A 268 18.06 6.13 13.92
N ASP A 269 17.37 5.19 14.57
CA ASP A 269 17.06 3.87 14.03
C ASP A 269 15.73 3.94 13.25
N LEU A 270 15.83 3.93 11.92
CA LEU A 270 14.69 4.01 11.02
C LEU A 270 13.84 2.73 11.02
N GLU A 271 14.42 1.55 11.31
CA GLU A 271 13.64 0.32 11.41
C GLU A 271 12.81 0.30 12.71
N ALA A 272 13.40 0.68 13.84
CA ALA A 272 12.66 0.84 15.09
C ALA A 272 11.55 1.90 14.97
N LEU A 273 11.79 2.99 14.23
CA LEU A 273 10.77 3.97 13.91
C LEU A 273 9.63 3.35 13.08
N ALA A 274 9.97 2.57 12.06
CA ALA A 274 8.99 1.92 11.18
C ALA A 274 8.10 0.95 11.96
N GLU A 275 8.67 0.14 12.85
CA GLU A 275 7.92 -0.76 13.74
C GLU A 275 6.95 0.02 14.64
N ARG A 276 7.41 1.10 15.27
CA ARG A 276 6.55 1.96 16.09
C ARG A 276 5.40 2.57 15.29
N LEU A 277 5.70 3.17 14.12
CA LEU A 277 4.67 3.78 13.27
C LEU A 277 3.66 2.76 12.74
N GLN A 278 4.09 1.52 12.53
CA GLN A 278 3.21 0.42 12.16
C GLN A 278 2.25 0.08 13.31
N GLN A 279 2.77 -0.06 14.54
CA GLN A 279 1.95 -0.31 15.73
C GLN A 279 0.97 0.84 16.00
N ASP A 280 1.41 2.09 15.87
CA ASP A 280 0.55 3.27 16.04
C ASP A 280 -0.55 3.35 14.97
N GLY A 281 -0.38 2.67 13.84
CA GLY A 281 -1.30 2.64 12.72
C GLY A 281 -2.36 1.54 12.78
N LEU A 282 -2.13 0.52 13.63
CA LEU A 282 -3.05 -0.60 13.87
C LEU A 282 -4.14 -0.19 14.86
#